data_9243115725ad8a90318a3019d51a5ecc
#
_entry.id   9243115725ad8a90318a3019d51a5ecc
#
_cell.length_a   1.000
_cell.length_b   1.000
_cell.length_c   1.000
_cell.angle_alpha   90.00
_cell.angle_beta   90.00
_cell.angle_gamma   90.00
#
_symmetry.space_group_name_H-M   'P 1'
#
loop_
_entity.id
_entity.type
_entity.pdbx_description
1 polymer ?
#
loop_
_entity_poly.entity_id
_entity_poly.type
_entity_poly.pdbx_seq_one_letter_code
_entity_poly.pdbx_strand_id
1 'polypeptide(L)'
;MKLYNTLTKQKEEFVPLEEGKVKMYVCGPTVYNYIHIGNARPMIVFDTVRRYMEYKGYDVNYVSNFTDVDDKIIKKAIEEGTSAEEVSKRFITECKKDMADMNVKPATTHPLATQEIDGMIDMISKLIEKGYAYAAEDGTVYYRTRKFKDYGKLSHKNIDDLQAGHRDIKVTGELKEDALDFVLWKPKKEGEPYWKSPWCDGRPGWHIECSVMSKKYLGDEIDIHAGGEDLIFPHHENEIAQSEAANGVEFSKYWMHNAFLNIDNKKMSKSLGNFFTVREIGEKYDLQVLRFFMLSAHYRSPLNFSADLMEAAKNGLERIVTAAENIRHLRENAKVADLTGEEKTLLADSKAFTEKFETAMDDDFNTADAISAVFELVKFINTHVSADSSEAFLTALYDQMKSLCDVLGIIIEKEEEMLDAEIEALIEERQAARKEKNFQRADEIRDILLEKGIILKDTREGVQWKRA
;
A
#
# COMPACT_ATOMS: atom_id res chain seq x y z
N MET A 1 -21.10 -3.57 -8.15
CA MET A 1 -20.12 -3.20 -7.09
C MET A 1 -20.39 -1.77 -6.67
N LYS A 2 -20.48 -1.53 -5.35
CA LYS A 2 -20.67 -0.20 -4.76
C LYS A 2 -19.43 0.15 -3.93
N LEU A 3 -19.11 1.44 -3.86
CA LEU A 3 -18.06 1.95 -2.98
C LEU A 3 -18.52 3.23 -2.28
N TYR A 4 -18.00 3.48 -1.08
CA TYR A 4 -18.29 4.70 -0.34
C TYR A 4 -17.43 5.83 -0.85
N ASN A 5 -18.07 6.90 -1.30
CA ASN A 5 -17.41 8.10 -1.77
C ASN A 5 -17.37 9.16 -0.66
N THR A 6 -16.18 9.51 -0.21
CA THR A 6 -16.00 10.54 0.84
C THR A 6 -16.56 11.90 0.40
N LEU A 7 -16.50 12.19 -0.90
CA LEU A 7 -16.99 13.46 -1.47
C LEU A 7 -18.51 13.63 -1.26
N THR A 8 -19.26 12.56 -1.51
CA THR A 8 -20.74 12.59 -1.42
C THR A 8 -21.26 12.05 -0.09
N LYS A 9 -20.41 11.38 0.70
CA LYS A 9 -20.75 10.63 1.92
C LYS A 9 -21.78 9.52 1.69
N GLN A 10 -21.80 8.93 0.51
CA GLN A 10 -22.73 7.87 0.14
C GLN A 10 -22.01 6.67 -0.49
N LYS A 11 -22.63 5.49 -0.39
CA LYS A 11 -22.24 4.35 -1.21
C LYS A 11 -22.86 4.52 -2.60
N GLU A 12 -22.02 4.51 -3.61
CA GLU A 12 -22.38 4.72 -5.01
C GLU A 12 -22.03 3.51 -5.86
N GLU A 13 -22.78 3.28 -6.93
CA GLU A 13 -22.38 2.32 -7.95
C GLU A 13 -21.07 2.76 -8.59
N PHE A 14 -20.11 1.86 -8.66
CA PHE A 14 -18.87 2.12 -9.36
C PHE A 14 -19.08 2.04 -10.87
N VAL A 15 -18.85 3.16 -11.53
CA VAL A 15 -18.88 3.29 -13.00
C VAL A 15 -17.58 3.95 -13.44
N PRO A 16 -16.66 3.20 -14.09
CA PRO A 16 -15.38 3.76 -14.51
C PRO A 16 -15.54 4.84 -15.59
N LEU A 17 -14.55 5.72 -15.71
CA LEU A 17 -14.48 6.74 -16.77
C LEU A 17 -14.31 6.10 -18.16
N GLU A 18 -13.59 4.99 -18.22
CA GLU A 18 -13.40 4.17 -19.42
C GLU A 18 -13.79 2.72 -19.14
N GLU A 19 -14.66 2.15 -19.96
CA GLU A 19 -15.14 0.78 -19.77
C GLU A 19 -14.00 -0.24 -19.65
N GLY A 20 -14.03 -1.07 -18.61
CA GLY A 20 -13.03 -2.11 -18.33
C GLY A 20 -11.71 -1.59 -17.78
N LYS A 21 -11.52 -0.28 -17.59
CA LYS A 21 -10.29 0.31 -17.07
C LYS A 21 -10.56 1.10 -15.79
N VAL A 22 -9.56 1.15 -14.91
CA VAL A 22 -9.61 1.94 -13.68
C VAL A 22 -8.32 2.74 -13.53
N LYS A 23 -8.44 4.05 -13.38
CA LYS A 23 -7.36 4.98 -13.05
C LYS A 23 -7.40 5.26 -11.56
N MET A 24 -6.41 4.75 -10.82
CA MET A 24 -6.37 4.83 -9.36
C MET A 24 -5.07 5.47 -8.88
N TYR A 25 -5.19 6.55 -8.11
CA TYR A 25 -4.08 7.21 -7.45
C TYR A 25 -4.19 7.04 -5.93
N VAL A 26 -3.12 6.58 -5.30
CA VAL A 26 -3.02 6.45 -3.85
C VAL A 26 -1.82 7.22 -3.36
N CYS A 27 -2.04 8.23 -2.50
CA CYS A 27 -0.94 9.01 -1.94
C CYS A 27 0.03 8.12 -1.17
N GLY A 28 1.29 8.17 -1.59
CA GLY A 28 2.38 7.38 -1.02
C GLY A 28 3.05 8.07 0.17
N PRO A 29 3.98 7.38 0.84
CA PRO A 29 4.64 7.88 2.03
C PRO A 29 5.75 8.89 1.72
N THR A 30 6.04 9.78 2.69
CA THR A 30 7.29 10.53 2.74
C THR A 30 8.41 9.62 3.24
N VAL A 31 9.46 9.46 2.44
CA VAL A 31 10.50 8.44 2.64
C VAL A 31 11.71 8.97 3.43
N TYR A 32 11.50 9.23 4.71
CA TYR A 32 12.54 9.73 5.63
C TYR A 32 12.92 8.74 6.73
N ASN A 33 12.17 7.64 6.88
CA ASN A 33 12.37 6.61 7.90
C ASN A 33 11.67 5.32 7.47
N TYR A 34 11.87 4.22 8.19
CA TYR A 34 11.05 3.01 8.07
C TYR A 34 9.57 3.36 8.20
N ILE A 35 8.75 2.71 7.39
CA ILE A 35 7.29 2.91 7.45
C ILE A 35 6.74 2.35 8.78
N HIS A 36 5.78 3.05 9.34
CA HIS A 36 5.06 2.57 10.52
C HIS A 36 3.78 1.82 10.13
N ILE A 37 3.24 1.05 11.06
CA ILE A 37 2.04 0.22 10.81
C ILE A 37 0.82 1.05 10.34
N GLY A 38 0.75 2.33 10.69
CA GLY A 38 -0.27 3.25 10.16
C GLY A 38 -0.11 3.53 8.66
N ASN A 39 1.13 3.54 8.13
CA ASN A 39 1.38 3.64 6.68
C ASN A 39 1.08 2.31 5.97
N ALA A 40 1.28 1.18 6.64
CA ALA A 40 0.97 -0.15 6.09
C ALA A 40 -0.53 -0.31 5.79
N ARG A 41 -1.41 0.28 6.59
CA ARG A 41 -2.85 0.14 6.43
C ARG A 41 -3.36 0.57 5.04
N PRO A 42 -3.14 1.81 4.58
CA PRO A 42 -3.55 2.20 3.22
C PRO A 42 -2.88 1.35 2.14
N MET A 43 -1.61 0.95 2.30
CA MET A 43 -0.92 0.11 1.33
C MET A 43 -1.62 -1.25 1.16
N ILE A 44 -1.97 -1.91 2.27
CA ILE A 44 -2.66 -3.21 2.26
C ILE A 44 -4.11 -3.07 1.76
N VAL A 45 -4.84 -2.07 2.26
CA VAL A 45 -6.25 -1.84 1.89
C VAL A 45 -6.38 -1.58 0.40
N PHE A 46 -5.62 -0.64 -0.14
CA PHE A 46 -5.77 -0.27 -1.55
C PHE A 46 -5.12 -1.25 -2.52
N ASP A 47 -4.13 -2.04 -2.07
CA ASP A 47 -3.68 -3.23 -2.80
C ASP A 47 -4.82 -4.26 -2.92
N THR A 48 -5.59 -4.47 -1.86
CA THR A 48 -6.73 -5.39 -1.86
C THR A 48 -7.88 -4.87 -2.75
N VAL A 49 -8.14 -3.57 -2.73
CA VAL A 49 -9.08 -2.91 -3.66
C VAL A 49 -8.67 -3.16 -5.11
N ARG A 50 -7.39 -2.92 -5.43
CA ARG A 50 -6.81 -3.19 -6.76
C ARG A 50 -6.99 -4.65 -7.15
N ARG A 51 -6.60 -5.59 -6.27
CA ARG A 51 -6.70 -7.04 -6.55
C ARG A 51 -8.13 -7.47 -6.81
N TYR A 52 -9.09 -6.94 -6.06
CA TYR A 52 -10.50 -7.26 -6.29
C TYR A 52 -11.02 -6.68 -7.61
N MET A 53 -10.66 -5.46 -7.96
CA MET A 53 -11.02 -4.89 -9.26
C MET A 53 -10.40 -5.69 -10.42
N GLU A 54 -9.13 -6.11 -10.31
CA GLU A 54 -8.48 -7.01 -11.28
C GLU A 54 -9.21 -8.36 -11.35
N TYR A 55 -9.63 -8.94 -10.22
CA TYR A 55 -10.44 -10.16 -10.15
C TYR A 55 -11.79 -10.00 -10.88
N LYS A 56 -12.41 -8.83 -10.79
CA LYS A 56 -13.66 -8.49 -11.52
C LYS A 56 -13.42 -8.18 -13.00
N GLY A 57 -12.19 -8.26 -13.49
CA GLY A 57 -11.81 -8.11 -14.90
C GLY A 57 -11.43 -6.70 -15.33
N TYR A 58 -11.24 -5.75 -14.41
CA TYR A 58 -10.75 -4.41 -14.74
C TYR A 58 -9.23 -4.40 -14.97
N ASP A 59 -8.78 -3.63 -15.95
CA ASP A 59 -7.37 -3.22 -16.11
C ASP A 59 -7.11 -2.01 -15.22
N VAL A 60 -6.38 -2.20 -14.13
CA VAL A 60 -6.15 -1.17 -13.11
C VAL A 60 -4.79 -0.51 -13.28
N ASN A 61 -4.77 0.74 -13.73
CA ASN A 61 -3.57 1.58 -13.68
C ASN A 61 -3.46 2.21 -12.28
N TYR A 62 -2.67 1.57 -11.42
CA TYR A 62 -2.46 1.96 -10.03
C TYR A 62 -1.18 2.78 -9.91
N VAL A 63 -1.30 4.04 -9.49
CA VAL A 63 -0.17 4.96 -9.26
C VAL A 63 -0.06 5.29 -7.78
N SER A 64 1.12 5.14 -7.21
CA SER A 64 1.43 5.55 -5.84
C SER A 64 2.84 6.11 -5.78
N ASN A 65 2.97 7.36 -5.38
CA ASN A 65 4.23 8.09 -5.37
C ASN A 65 5.10 7.77 -4.15
N PHE A 66 6.36 8.19 -4.25
CA PHE A 66 7.18 8.45 -3.07
C PHE A 66 7.48 9.94 -3.00
N THR A 67 7.15 10.57 -1.87
CA THR A 67 7.60 11.94 -1.57
C THR A 67 9.05 11.86 -1.10
N ASP A 68 9.98 12.17 -2.02
CA ASP A 68 11.43 12.06 -1.83
C ASP A 68 12.11 13.43 -1.60
N VAL A 69 11.32 14.49 -1.44
CA VAL A 69 11.75 15.82 -1.01
C VAL A 69 10.75 16.41 -0.01
N ASP A 70 11.18 16.60 1.25
CA ASP A 70 10.33 17.11 2.33
C ASP A 70 11.21 17.63 3.48
N ASP A 71 10.66 18.50 4.34
CA ASP A 71 11.36 19.02 5.51
C ASP A 71 11.90 17.91 6.44
N LYS A 72 11.18 16.77 6.55
CA LYS A 72 11.59 15.63 7.38
C LYS A 72 12.79 14.90 6.80
N ILE A 73 12.85 14.77 5.46
CA ILE A 73 13.99 14.14 4.76
C ILE A 73 15.23 15.02 4.92
N ILE A 74 15.09 16.34 4.72
CA ILE A 74 16.15 17.31 4.85
C ILE A 74 16.70 17.30 6.29
N LYS A 75 15.82 17.37 7.28
CA LYS A 75 16.22 17.27 8.70
C LYS A 75 16.99 15.99 8.99
N LYS A 76 16.50 14.85 8.51
CA LYS A 76 17.16 13.55 8.69
C LYS A 76 18.54 13.51 8.03
N ALA A 77 18.68 14.07 6.84
CA ALA A 77 19.95 14.17 6.13
C ALA A 77 20.99 15.01 6.90
N ILE A 78 20.56 16.15 7.45
CA ILE A 78 21.41 17.00 8.29
C ILE A 78 21.85 16.26 9.56
N GLU A 79 20.92 15.58 10.25
CA GLU A 79 21.20 14.80 11.46
C GLU A 79 22.22 13.67 11.22
N GLU A 80 22.17 13.05 10.03
CA GLU A 80 23.06 11.94 9.66
C GLU A 80 24.33 12.39 8.92
N GLY A 81 24.46 13.67 8.58
CA GLY A 81 25.61 14.19 7.83
C GLY A 81 25.68 13.66 6.38
N THR A 82 24.53 13.42 5.76
CA THR A 82 24.38 12.88 4.40
C THR A 82 23.48 13.77 3.55
N SER A 83 23.20 13.39 2.29
CA SER A 83 22.31 14.13 1.41
C SER A 83 20.84 13.66 1.56
N ALA A 84 19.89 14.57 1.24
CA ALA A 84 18.47 14.22 1.17
C ALA A 84 18.19 13.10 0.15
N GLU A 85 18.94 13.06 -0.95
CA GLU A 85 18.84 12.03 -1.98
C GLU A 85 19.25 10.64 -1.44
N GLU A 86 20.33 10.55 -0.67
CA GLU A 86 20.78 9.29 -0.06
C GLU A 86 19.77 8.77 0.97
N VAL A 87 19.23 9.69 1.81
CA VAL A 87 18.17 9.33 2.76
C VAL A 87 16.95 8.78 2.04
N SER A 88 16.43 9.48 1.04
CA SER A 88 15.22 9.06 0.32
C SER A 88 15.45 7.76 -0.44
N LYS A 89 16.55 7.59 -1.17
CA LYS A 89 16.89 6.33 -1.87
C LYS A 89 16.91 5.13 -0.92
N ARG A 90 17.57 5.28 0.22
CA ARG A 90 17.62 4.23 1.25
C ARG A 90 16.22 3.85 1.71
N PHE A 91 15.41 4.81 2.13
CA PHE A 91 14.09 4.51 2.66
C PHE A 91 13.04 4.12 1.62
N ILE A 92 13.22 4.48 0.35
CA ILE A 92 12.44 3.88 -0.76
C ILE A 92 12.74 2.38 -0.87
N THR A 93 14.02 1.99 -0.80
CA THR A 93 14.42 0.57 -0.85
C THR A 93 13.83 -0.21 0.32
N GLU A 94 13.95 0.33 1.54
CA GLU A 94 13.39 -0.29 2.73
C GLU A 94 11.86 -0.37 2.70
N CYS A 95 11.18 0.68 2.21
CA CYS A 95 9.73 0.69 2.06
C CYS A 95 9.26 -0.38 1.05
N LYS A 96 9.95 -0.50 -0.09
CA LYS A 96 9.63 -1.54 -1.09
C LYS A 96 9.81 -2.95 -0.53
N LYS A 97 10.83 -3.16 0.30
CA LYS A 97 11.03 -4.44 1.00
C LYS A 97 9.87 -4.72 1.95
N ASP A 98 9.52 -3.77 2.82
CA ASP A 98 8.41 -3.93 3.75
C ASP A 98 7.07 -4.18 3.00
N MET A 99 6.86 -3.52 1.85
CA MET A 99 5.69 -3.77 0.99
C MET A 99 5.69 -5.20 0.44
N ALA A 100 6.83 -5.70 -0.05
CA ALA A 100 6.95 -7.06 -0.57
C ALA A 100 6.70 -8.09 0.54
N ASP A 101 7.28 -7.89 1.71
CA ASP A 101 7.10 -8.79 2.87
C ASP A 101 5.62 -8.83 3.36
N MET A 102 4.85 -7.74 3.15
CA MET A 102 3.40 -7.71 3.36
C MET A 102 2.58 -8.20 2.15
N ASN A 103 3.21 -8.73 1.10
CA ASN A 103 2.58 -9.11 -0.18
C ASN A 103 1.76 -7.99 -0.83
N VAL A 104 2.21 -6.75 -0.69
CA VAL A 104 1.65 -5.60 -1.43
C VAL A 104 2.26 -5.57 -2.82
N LYS A 105 1.43 -5.68 -3.86
CA LYS A 105 1.89 -5.58 -5.26
C LYS A 105 2.56 -4.23 -5.52
N PRO A 106 3.68 -4.18 -6.26
CA PRO A 106 4.20 -2.91 -6.75
C PRO A 106 3.12 -2.15 -7.52
N ALA A 107 3.07 -0.82 -7.37
CA ALA A 107 2.20 -0.01 -8.21
C ALA A 107 2.57 -0.15 -9.69
N THR A 108 1.65 0.13 -10.59
CA THR A 108 1.96 0.22 -12.02
C THR A 108 3.06 1.25 -12.25
N THR A 109 3.00 2.35 -11.46
CA THR A 109 4.04 3.39 -11.46
C THR A 109 4.22 3.93 -10.05
N HIS A 110 5.48 4.07 -9.62
CA HIS A 110 5.89 4.77 -8.40
C HIS A 110 6.66 6.05 -8.79
N PRO A 111 5.98 7.17 -9.08
CA PRO A 111 6.67 8.41 -9.41
C PRO A 111 7.39 8.98 -8.18
N LEU A 112 8.48 9.70 -8.43
CA LEU A 112 9.25 10.44 -7.43
C LEU A 112 8.99 11.93 -7.59
N ALA A 113 8.71 12.63 -6.50
CA ALA A 113 8.45 14.08 -6.54
C ALA A 113 9.60 14.87 -7.18
N THR A 114 10.85 14.47 -6.90
CA THR A 114 12.04 15.14 -7.47
C THR A 114 12.18 14.98 -8.99
N GLN A 115 11.50 14.02 -9.60
CA GLN A 115 11.51 13.80 -11.05
C GLN A 115 10.39 14.56 -11.79
N GLU A 116 9.50 15.22 -11.06
CA GLU A 116 8.30 15.86 -11.60
C GLU A 116 8.29 17.39 -11.40
N ILE A 117 9.44 17.96 -11.08
CA ILE A 117 9.59 19.40 -10.76
C ILE A 117 9.13 20.31 -11.91
N ASP A 118 9.47 19.99 -13.16
CA ASP A 118 9.06 20.79 -14.31
C ASP A 118 7.54 20.83 -14.44
N GLY A 119 6.87 19.70 -14.26
CA GLY A 119 5.41 19.62 -14.25
C GLY A 119 4.77 20.43 -13.12
N MET A 120 5.43 20.47 -11.95
CA MET A 120 4.97 21.30 -10.82
C MET A 120 5.10 22.77 -11.13
N ILE A 121 6.22 23.22 -11.72
CA ILE A 121 6.43 24.59 -12.16
C ILE A 121 5.39 25.01 -13.20
N ASP A 122 5.11 24.13 -14.18
CA ASP A 122 4.11 24.36 -15.22
C ASP A 122 2.69 24.51 -14.62
N MET A 123 2.29 23.61 -13.71
CA MET A 123 0.97 23.70 -13.06
C MET A 123 0.86 24.94 -12.19
N ILE A 124 1.87 25.30 -11.43
CA ILE A 124 1.90 26.52 -10.61
C ILE A 124 1.80 27.76 -11.50
N SER A 125 2.56 27.82 -12.61
CA SER A 125 2.50 28.92 -13.57
C SER A 125 1.11 29.10 -14.13
N LYS A 126 0.44 28.01 -14.51
CA LYS A 126 -0.94 28.01 -14.99
C LYS A 126 -1.94 28.49 -13.93
N LEU A 127 -1.72 28.14 -12.66
CA LEU A 127 -2.54 28.63 -11.55
C LEU A 127 -2.36 30.14 -11.34
N ILE A 128 -1.13 30.67 -11.50
CA ILE A 128 -0.85 32.10 -11.44
C ILE A 128 -1.56 32.82 -12.60
N GLU A 129 -1.40 32.35 -13.83
CA GLU A 129 -2.06 32.93 -15.02
C GLU A 129 -3.58 33.01 -14.87
N LYS A 130 -4.19 31.97 -14.29
CA LYS A 130 -5.63 31.94 -14.00
C LYS A 130 -6.01 32.73 -12.74
N GLY A 131 -5.02 33.27 -12.01
CA GLY A 131 -5.18 34.09 -10.82
C GLY A 131 -5.53 33.30 -9.56
N TYR A 132 -5.38 31.95 -9.55
CA TYR A 132 -5.55 31.11 -8.36
C TYR A 132 -4.31 31.04 -7.49
N ALA A 133 -3.19 31.56 -7.96
CA ALA A 133 -1.95 31.63 -7.18
C ALA A 133 -1.25 32.99 -7.38
N TYR A 134 -0.31 33.30 -6.51
CA TYR A 134 0.51 34.51 -6.56
C TYR A 134 1.90 34.27 -5.98
N ALA A 135 2.89 34.99 -6.51
CA ALA A 135 4.24 35.02 -5.97
C ALA A 135 4.39 36.19 -4.99
N ALA A 136 4.89 35.93 -3.80
CA ALA A 136 5.22 36.92 -2.80
C ALA A 136 6.62 37.55 -3.09
N GLU A 137 6.98 38.61 -2.38
CA GLU A 137 8.23 39.36 -2.59
C GLU A 137 9.48 38.51 -2.36
N ASP A 138 9.43 37.50 -1.49
CA ASP A 138 10.52 36.57 -1.21
C ASP A 138 10.63 35.42 -2.22
N GLY A 139 9.73 35.35 -3.19
CA GLY A 139 9.64 34.28 -4.18
C GLY A 139 8.80 33.06 -3.75
N THR A 140 8.22 33.08 -2.54
CA THR A 140 7.25 32.06 -2.15
C THR A 140 5.99 32.16 -3.01
N VAL A 141 5.48 31.03 -3.52
CA VAL A 141 4.22 31.01 -4.25
C VAL A 141 3.13 30.41 -3.39
N TYR A 142 2.02 31.14 -3.27
CA TYR A 142 0.85 30.74 -2.51
C TYR A 142 -0.35 30.49 -3.41
N TYR A 143 -1.20 29.54 -3.02
CA TYR A 143 -2.51 29.31 -3.61
C TYR A 143 -3.55 30.17 -2.91
N ARG A 144 -4.42 30.88 -3.70
CA ARG A 144 -5.54 31.69 -3.18
C ARG A 144 -6.73 30.82 -2.86
N THR A 145 -6.78 30.29 -1.64
CA THR A 145 -7.81 29.32 -1.22
C THR A 145 -9.23 29.83 -1.42
N ARG A 146 -9.51 31.09 -1.06
CA ARG A 146 -10.87 31.67 -1.20
C ARG A 146 -11.32 31.88 -2.64
N LYS A 147 -10.41 31.86 -3.61
CA LYS A 147 -10.78 31.97 -5.01
C LYS A 147 -11.42 30.70 -5.56
N PHE A 148 -11.08 29.54 -5.01
CA PHE A 148 -11.71 28.28 -5.34
C PHE A 148 -13.01 28.12 -4.54
N LYS A 149 -14.16 28.38 -5.20
CA LYS A 149 -15.47 28.48 -4.53
C LYS A 149 -15.91 27.21 -3.84
N ASP A 150 -15.49 26.05 -4.36
CA ASP A 150 -15.85 24.73 -3.86
C ASP A 150 -14.84 24.19 -2.83
N TYR A 151 -13.93 25.04 -2.30
CA TYR A 151 -12.98 24.62 -1.28
C TYR A 151 -13.72 24.16 -0.02
N GLY A 152 -13.37 22.98 0.45
CA GLY A 152 -14.05 22.32 1.57
C GLY A 152 -15.09 21.27 1.13
N LYS A 153 -15.28 21.05 -0.19
CA LYS A 153 -16.28 20.09 -0.69
C LYS A 153 -16.00 18.64 -0.30
N LEU A 154 -14.71 18.23 -0.18
CA LEU A 154 -14.32 16.88 0.23
C LEU A 154 -14.37 16.72 1.75
N SER A 155 -13.79 17.66 2.48
CA SER A 155 -13.70 17.64 3.94
C SER A 155 -15.00 18.04 4.63
N HIS A 156 -15.94 18.63 3.88
CA HIS A 156 -17.18 19.23 4.38
C HIS A 156 -16.95 20.31 5.44
N LYS A 157 -15.80 20.98 5.37
CA LYS A 157 -15.43 22.07 6.25
C LYS A 157 -15.84 23.41 5.65
N ASN A 158 -16.39 24.26 6.49
CA ASN A 158 -16.66 25.64 6.09
C ASN A 158 -15.36 26.45 6.19
N ILE A 159 -15.04 27.20 5.13
CA ILE A 159 -13.86 28.10 5.07
C ILE A 159 -13.85 29.09 6.24
N ASP A 160 -15.00 29.65 6.61
CA ASP A 160 -15.09 30.64 7.68
C ASP A 160 -14.81 30.05 9.05
N ASP A 161 -15.20 28.79 9.29
CA ASP A 161 -14.89 28.06 10.53
C ASP A 161 -13.38 27.72 10.63
N LEU A 162 -12.75 27.43 9.49
CA LEU A 162 -11.30 27.23 9.44
C LEU A 162 -10.54 28.49 9.82
N GLN A 163 -11.00 29.66 9.38
CA GLN A 163 -10.40 30.94 9.74
C GLN A 163 -10.54 31.25 11.25
N ALA A 164 -11.66 30.88 11.86
CA ALA A 164 -11.88 31.06 13.30
C ALA A 164 -10.87 30.27 14.15
N GLY A 165 -10.50 29.04 13.70
CA GLY A 165 -9.47 28.21 14.35
C GLY A 165 -8.03 28.73 14.18
N HIS A 166 -7.78 29.58 13.20
CA HIS A 166 -6.46 30.19 12.94
C HIS A 166 -6.25 31.58 13.56
N ARG A 167 -7.27 32.18 14.18
CA ARG A 167 -7.18 33.52 14.81
C ARG A 167 -6.14 33.65 15.89
N ASP A 168 -5.74 32.55 16.54
CA ASP A 168 -4.70 32.54 17.56
C ASP A 168 -3.27 32.34 17.03
N ILE A 169 -3.13 31.98 15.74
CA ILE A 169 -1.84 31.91 15.06
C ILE A 169 -1.57 33.32 14.50
N LYS A 170 -0.90 34.17 15.27
CA LYS A 170 -0.36 35.43 14.75
C LYS A 170 0.60 35.09 13.62
N VAL A 171 0.15 35.36 12.37
CA VAL A 171 0.97 35.34 11.15
C VAL A 171 1.94 36.52 11.22
N THR A 172 2.92 36.44 12.12
CA THR A 172 4.01 37.39 12.20
C THR A 172 5.05 36.97 11.17
N GLY A 173 5.07 37.67 10.03
CA GLY A 173 6.12 37.57 9.02
C GLY A 173 5.78 36.72 7.78
N GLU A 174 4.56 36.28 7.57
CA GLU A 174 4.16 35.64 6.33
C GLU A 174 3.59 36.67 5.32
N LEU A 175 4.09 36.62 4.09
CA LEU A 175 3.68 37.45 2.97
C LEU A 175 2.40 36.93 2.29
N LYS A 176 1.49 36.33 3.06
CA LYS A 176 0.20 35.80 2.57
C LYS A 176 -0.86 36.88 2.41
N GLU A 177 -1.65 36.80 1.34
CA GLU A 177 -2.85 37.62 1.16
C GLU A 177 -3.98 37.20 2.13
N ASP A 178 -4.11 35.87 2.41
CA ASP A 178 -5.08 35.32 3.36
C ASP A 178 -4.43 34.21 4.20
N ALA A 179 -4.82 34.09 5.47
CA ALA A 179 -4.27 33.08 6.39
C ALA A 179 -4.51 31.63 5.93
N LEU A 180 -5.53 31.40 5.12
CA LEU A 180 -5.87 30.08 4.57
C LEU A 180 -5.07 29.71 3.32
N ASP A 181 -4.34 30.67 2.73
CA ASP A 181 -3.53 30.39 1.55
C ASP A 181 -2.43 29.40 1.90
N PHE A 182 -2.19 28.45 1.02
CA PHE A 182 -1.18 27.42 1.25
C PHE A 182 -0.06 27.49 0.21
N VAL A 183 1.10 26.99 0.60
CA VAL A 183 2.33 27.12 -0.17
C VAL A 183 2.36 26.12 -1.33
N LEU A 184 2.67 26.63 -2.53
CA LEU A 184 2.93 25.85 -3.74
C LEU A 184 4.42 25.73 -4.05
N TRP A 185 5.21 26.78 -3.76
CA TRP A 185 6.65 26.84 -3.96
C TRP A 185 7.31 27.58 -2.82
N LYS A 186 8.42 27.04 -2.30
CA LYS A 186 9.20 27.60 -1.17
C LYS A 186 10.58 28.04 -1.63
N PRO A 187 11.09 29.23 -1.25
CA PRO A 187 12.47 29.61 -1.47
C PRO A 187 13.44 28.62 -0.80
N LYS A 188 14.58 28.40 -1.44
CA LYS A 188 15.65 27.57 -0.88
C LYS A 188 16.18 28.16 0.43
N LYS A 189 16.59 27.27 1.33
CA LYS A 189 17.43 27.59 2.49
C LYS A 189 18.81 26.98 2.30
N GLU A 190 19.78 27.45 3.05
CA GLU A 190 21.12 26.91 3.02
C GLU A 190 21.14 25.42 3.39
N GLY A 191 21.81 24.61 2.54
CA GLY A 191 21.90 23.16 2.74
C GLY A 191 20.68 22.36 2.24
N GLU A 192 19.62 23.00 1.73
CA GLU A 192 18.47 22.30 1.16
C GLU A 192 18.64 22.00 -0.33
N PRO A 193 18.08 20.88 -0.83
CA PRO A 193 17.95 20.67 -2.28
C PRO A 193 17.03 21.73 -2.88
N TYR A 194 17.34 22.18 -4.08
CA TYR A 194 16.55 23.21 -4.75
C TYR A 194 16.60 23.06 -6.28
N TRP A 195 15.60 23.65 -6.92
CA TRP A 195 15.47 23.75 -8.38
C TRP A 195 15.22 25.21 -8.78
N LYS A 196 15.61 25.52 -10.00
CA LYS A 196 15.33 26.84 -10.58
C LYS A 196 13.86 26.95 -10.94
N SER A 197 13.24 28.07 -10.63
CA SER A 197 11.88 28.39 -11.04
C SER A 197 11.77 29.85 -11.48
N PRO A 198 10.67 30.27 -12.13
CA PRO A 198 10.45 31.66 -12.48
C PRO A 198 10.36 32.63 -11.28
N TRP A 199 10.13 32.12 -10.08
CA TRP A 199 9.89 32.92 -8.87
C TRP A 199 11.14 33.04 -8.01
N CYS A 200 11.79 31.94 -7.76
CA CYS A 200 13.05 31.83 -7.03
C CYS A 200 13.66 30.44 -7.15
N ASP A 201 14.95 30.30 -6.84
CA ASP A 201 15.54 29.00 -6.53
C ASP A 201 14.83 28.43 -5.29
N GLY A 202 14.30 27.21 -5.37
CA GLY A 202 13.49 26.66 -4.29
C GLY A 202 13.01 25.25 -4.51
N ARG A 203 11.95 24.87 -3.83
CA ARG A 203 11.34 23.54 -3.89
C ARG A 203 9.82 23.59 -3.79
N PRO A 204 9.13 22.53 -4.26
CA PRO A 204 7.67 22.49 -4.21
C PRO A 204 7.13 22.42 -2.78
N GLY A 205 5.89 22.90 -2.62
CA GLY A 205 5.05 22.58 -1.49
C GLY A 205 4.54 21.13 -1.61
N TRP A 206 4.17 20.53 -0.49
CA TRP A 206 3.77 19.13 -0.44
C TRP A 206 2.53 18.79 -1.29
N HIS A 207 1.57 19.71 -1.39
CA HIS A 207 0.27 19.40 -2.01
C HIS A 207 0.31 19.36 -3.54
N ILE A 208 1.23 20.10 -4.18
CA ILE A 208 1.32 20.16 -5.64
C ILE A 208 1.84 18.86 -6.27
N GLU A 209 2.62 18.09 -5.51
CA GLU A 209 3.27 16.87 -5.97
C GLU A 209 2.25 15.87 -6.53
N CYS A 210 1.26 15.48 -5.71
CA CYS A 210 0.28 14.46 -6.07
C CYS A 210 -0.65 14.94 -7.20
N SER A 211 -1.02 16.22 -7.25
CA SER A 211 -1.80 16.78 -8.36
C SER A 211 -1.08 16.61 -9.69
N VAL A 212 0.23 16.90 -9.72
CA VAL A 212 1.03 16.81 -10.95
C VAL A 212 1.28 15.37 -11.34
N MET A 213 1.67 14.52 -10.38
CA MET A 213 1.93 13.12 -10.65
C MET A 213 0.67 12.37 -11.10
N SER A 214 -0.48 12.63 -10.46
CA SER A 214 -1.75 12.06 -10.90
C SER A 214 -2.08 12.47 -12.34
N LYS A 215 -2.00 13.76 -12.66
CA LYS A 215 -2.24 14.26 -14.02
C LYS A 215 -1.30 13.61 -15.04
N LYS A 216 -0.02 13.51 -14.77
CA LYS A 216 0.98 12.98 -15.70
C LYS A 216 0.75 11.52 -16.04
N TYR A 217 0.43 10.69 -15.07
CA TYR A 217 0.36 9.24 -15.23
C TYR A 217 -1.05 8.70 -15.46
N LEU A 218 -2.10 9.46 -15.07
CA LEU A 218 -3.48 9.03 -15.16
C LEU A 218 -4.39 9.97 -15.98
N GLY A 219 -3.96 11.23 -16.19
CA GLY A 219 -4.73 12.24 -16.93
C GLY A 219 -5.40 13.26 -16.00
N ASP A 220 -6.20 14.14 -16.60
CA ASP A 220 -6.84 15.26 -15.90
C ASP A 220 -7.96 14.81 -14.95
N GLU A 221 -8.64 13.71 -15.29
CA GLU A 221 -9.69 13.07 -14.52
C GLU A 221 -9.30 11.61 -14.21
N ILE A 222 -9.55 11.18 -12.99
CA ILE A 222 -9.27 9.81 -12.54
C ILE A 222 -10.51 9.18 -11.92
N ASP A 223 -10.54 7.84 -11.87
CA ASP A 223 -11.66 7.13 -11.25
C ASP A 223 -11.60 7.23 -9.72
N ILE A 224 -10.47 6.85 -9.14
CA ILE A 224 -10.31 6.75 -7.68
C ILE A 224 -9.07 7.51 -7.21
N HIS A 225 -9.26 8.40 -6.24
CA HIS A 225 -8.19 8.98 -5.43
C HIS A 225 -8.33 8.52 -3.99
N ALA A 226 -7.25 8.00 -3.40
CA ALA A 226 -7.33 7.34 -2.11
C ALA A 226 -6.14 7.61 -1.18
N GLY A 227 -6.34 7.36 0.11
CA GLY A 227 -5.32 7.50 1.14
C GLY A 227 -5.87 7.31 2.55
N GLY A 228 -5.10 7.67 3.57
CA GLY A 228 -5.57 7.73 4.96
C GLY A 228 -6.57 8.89 5.18
N GLU A 229 -7.47 8.74 6.13
CA GLU A 229 -8.45 9.79 6.46
C GLU A 229 -7.83 11.10 6.96
N ASP A 230 -6.57 11.06 7.43
CA ASP A 230 -5.79 12.24 7.80
C ASP A 230 -5.42 13.11 6.57
N LEU A 231 -5.44 12.53 5.38
CA LEU A 231 -5.17 13.24 4.13
C LEU A 231 -6.40 13.99 3.59
N ILE A 232 -7.62 13.67 4.04
CA ILE A 232 -8.84 14.36 3.59
C ILE A 232 -8.66 15.87 3.67
N PHE A 233 -8.11 16.35 4.80
CA PHE A 233 -7.82 17.76 5.01
C PHE A 233 -6.49 17.94 5.78
N PRO A 234 -5.59 18.80 5.29
CA PRO A 234 -5.76 19.69 4.13
C PRO A 234 -5.33 19.09 2.78
N HIS A 235 -4.63 17.92 2.74
CA HIS A 235 -3.88 17.46 1.57
C HIS A 235 -4.76 17.23 0.33
N HIS A 236 -5.74 16.33 0.41
CA HIS A 236 -6.63 16.02 -0.72
C HIS A 236 -7.56 17.19 -1.10
N GLU A 237 -8.00 17.98 -0.11
CA GLU A 237 -8.75 19.20 -0.40
C GLU A 237 -7.92 20.19 -1.22
N ASN A 238 -6.64 20.36 -0.90
CA ASN A 238 -5.71 21.21 -1.63
C ASN A 238 -5.41 20.65 -3.03
N GLU A 239 -5.30 19.32 -3.17
CA GLU A 239 -5.12 18.69 -4.47
C GLU A 239 -6.32 18.93 -5.40
N ILE A 240 -7.55 18.84 -4.87
CA ILE A 240 -8.77 19.19 -5.62
C ILE A 240 -8.68 20.63 -6.11
N ALA A 241 -8.40 21.57 -5.20
CA ALA A 241 -8.33 22.99 -5.54
C ALA A 241 -7.30 23.26 -6.64
N GLN A 242 -6.10 22.65 -6.53
CA GLN A 242 -5.02 22.78 -7.52
C GLN A 242 -5.42 22.18 -8.87
N SER A 243 -5.86 20.93 -8.88
CA SER A 243 -6.13 20.17 -10.10
C SER A 243 -7.33 20.74 -10.86
N GLU A 244 -8.44 21.01 -10.19
CA GLU A 244 -9.64 21.51 -10.84
C GLU A 244 -9.48 22.95 -11.31
N ALA A 245 -8.82 23.82 -10.55
CA ALA A 245 -8.52 25.17 -11.01
C ALA A 245 -7.55 25.18 -12.21
N ALA A 246 -6.53 24.31 -12.20
CA ALA A 246 -5.58 24.23 -13.30
C ALA A 246 -6.21 23.63 -14.57
N ASN A 247 -6.97 22.54 -14.44
CA ASN A 247 -7.43 21.74 -15.58
C ASN A 247 -8.86 22.09 -16.04
N GLY A 248 -9.72 22.58 -15.14
CA GLY A 248 -11.10 22.98 -15.46
C GLY A 248 -12.08 21.81 -15.57
N VAL A 249 -11.71 20.66 -15.03
CA VAL A 249 -12.52 19.42 -14.98
C VAL A 249 -12.48 18.86 -13.55
N GLU A 250 -13.40 17.96 -13.22
CA GLU A 250 -13.39 17.25 -11.95
C GLU A 250 -12.12 16.42 -11.83
N PHE A 251 -11.47 16.44 -10.67
CA PHE A 251 -10.19 15.76 -10.48
C PHE A 251 -10.36 14.25 -10.31
N SER A 252 -11.23 13.82 -9.41
CA SER A 252 -11.48 12.40 -9.15
C SER A 252 -12.95 12.15 -8.89
N LYS A 253 -13.46 11.09 -9.54
CA LYS A 253 -14.87 10.70 -9.42
C LYS A 253 -15.20 10.09 -8.05
N TYR A 254 -14.29 9.28 -7.51
CA TYR A 254 -14.46 8.61 -6.22
C TYR A 254 -13.28 8.90 -5.30
N TRP A 255 -13.59 9.25 -4.04
CA TRP A 255 -12.61 9.51 -2.99
C TRP A 255 -12.75 8.46 -1.90
N MET A 256 -11.69 7.67 -1.70
CA MET A 256 -11.69 6.57 -0.73
C MET A 256 -10.66 6.83 0.37
N HIS A 257 -11.08 6.67 1.63
CA HIS A 257 -10.20 6.90 2.77
C HIS A 257 -10.31 5.76 3.77
N ASN A 258 -9.16 5.20 4.19
CA ASN A 258 -9.12 4.27 5.29
C ASN A 258 -9.03 5.02 6.63
N ALA A 259 -9.74 4.50 7.63
CA ALA A 259 -9.72 5.06 8.98
C ALA A 259 -8.40 4.81 9.71
N PHE A 260 -8.18 5.52 10.82
CA PHE A 260 -6.97 5.43 11.64
C PHE A 260 -6.72 4.05 12.26
N LEU A 261 -5.44 3.80 12.52
CA LEU A 261 -4.99 2.73 13.39
C LEU A 261 -4.71 3.29 14.77
N ASN A 262 -5.36 2.72 15.78
CA ASN A 262 -5.11 3.02 17.18
C ASN A 262 -4.19 1.94 17.79
N ILE A 263 -3.44 2.29 18.83
CA ILE A 263 -2.61 1.36 19.60
C ILE A 263 -3.15 1.33 21.02
N ASP A 264 -3.60 0.17 21.51
CA ASP A 264 -4.21 0.01 22.82
C ASP A 264 -5.27 1.09 23.13
N ASN A 265 -6.17 1.30 22.16
CA ASN A 265 -7.24 2.31 22.19
C ASN A 265 -6.76 3.77 22.27
N LYS A 266 -5.49 4.04 21.93
CA LYS A 266 -4.91 5.39 21.87
C LYS A 266 -4.40 5.68 20.48
N LYS A 267 -4.45 6.94 20.06
CA LYS A 267 -3.83 7.36 18.81
C LYS A 267 -2.33 7.06 18.84
N MET A 268 -1.80 6.47 17.77
CA MET A 268 -0.38 6.21 17.63
C MET A 268 0.39 7.52 17.53
N SER A 269 1.42 7.69 18.36
CA SER A 269 2.34 8.83 18.28
C SER A 269 3.71 8.50 18.87
N LYS A 270 4.76 9.12 18.29
CA LYS A 270 6.14 8.97 18.79
C LYS A 270 6.29 9.48 20.23
N SER A 271 5.58 10.55 20.58
CA SER A 271 5.64 11.14 21.92
C SER A 271 5.03 10.27 23.02
N LEU A 272 4.12 9.36 22.66
CA LEU A 272 3.51 8.41 23.59
C LEU A 272 4.28 7.09 23.69
N GLY A 273 5.34 6.91 22.92
CA GLY A 273 6.10 5.65 22.91
C GLY A 273 5.33 4.44 22.36
N ASN A 274 4.18 4.66 21.73
CA ASN A 274 3.32 3.63 21.13
C ASN A 274 3.41 3.63 19.60
N PHE A 275 4.59 3.91 19.07
CA PHE A 275 4.85 3.98 17.63
C PHE A 275 5.63 2.72 17.22
N PHE A 276 5.07 1.94 16.28
CA PHE A 276 5.70 0.72 15.78
C PHE A 276 5.94 0.83 14.28
N THR A 277 7.15 0.50 13.85
CA THR A 277 7.48 0.30 12.44
C THR A 277 7.01 -1.09 11.98
N VAL A 278 6.79 -1.24 10.67
CA VAL A 278 6.50 -2.56 10.08
C VAL A 278 7.65 -3.53 10.36
N ARG A 279 8.89 -3.04 10.34
CA ARG A 279 10.09 -3.83 10.61
C ARG A 279 10.10 -4.42 12.03
N GLU A 280 9.76 -3.63 13.05
CA GLU A 280 9.65 -4.10 14.44
C GLU A 280 8.54 -5.14 14.63
N ILE A 281 7.45 -5.03 13.86
CA ILE A 281 6.41 -6.08 13.85
C ILE A 281 6.94 -7.35 13.18
N GLY A 282 7.69 -7.22 12.08
CA GLY A 282 8.31 -8.34 11.37
C GLY A 282 9.33 -9.14 12.19
N GLU A 283 9.90 -8.54 13.24
CA GLU A 283 10.76 -9.27 14.19
C GLU A 283 9.99 -10.30 15.07
N LYS A 284 8.68 -10.13 15.20
CA LYS A 284 7.83 -10.94 16.08
C LYS A 284 6.80 -11.79 15.34
N TYR A 285 6.35 -11.32 14.18
CA TYR A 285 5.29 -11.93 13.39
C TYR A 285 5.70 -11.97 11.93
N ASP A 286 5.29 -13.01 11.22
CA ASP A 286 5.24 -12.96 9.77
C ASP A 286 4.34 -11.77 9.34
N LEU A 287 4.80 -10.97 8.38
CA LEU A 287 4.06 -9.78 7.94
C LEU A 287 2.76 -10.11 7.20
N GLN A 288 2.54 -11.36 6.80
CA GLN A 288 1.25 -11.87 6.38
C GLN A 288 0.20 -11.83 7.50
N VAL A 289 0.63 -12.01 8.77
CA VAL A 289 -0.23 -11.84 9.95
C VAL A 289 -0.67 -10.38 10.09
N LEU A 290 0.26 -9.44 9.88
CA LEU A 290 -0.07 -8.00 9.87
C LEU A 290 -1.07 -7.68 8.77
N ARG A 291 -0.87 -8.19 7.54
CA ARG A 291 -1.82 -8.04 6.44
C ARG A 291 -3.20 -8.57 6.80
N PHE A 292 -3.27 -9.81 7.30
CA PHE A 292 -4.51 -10.45 7.70
C PHE A 292 -5.23 -9.65 8.80
N PHE A 293 -4.47 -9.18 9.80
CA PHE A 293 -4.99 -8.29 10.85
C PHE A 293 -5.59 -7.01 10.28
N MET A 294 -4.89 -6.32 9.36
CA MET A 294 -5.38 -5.08 8.75
C MET A 294 -6.69 -5.26 7.97
N LEU A 295 -6.89 -6.44 7.37
CA LEU A 295 -8.10 -6.78 6.61
C LEU A 295 -9.23 -7.35 7.46
N SER A 296 -8.99 -7.65 8.75
CA SER A 296 -9.99 -8.22 9.66
C SER A 296 -11.10 -7.25 10.06
N ALA A 297 -10.95 -5.96 9.78
CA ALA A 297 -11.97 -4.94 9.95
C ALA A 297 -12.21 -4.19 8.65
N HIS A 298 -13.42 -3.65 8.48
CA HIS A 298 -13.73 -2.80 7.35
C HIS A 298 -12.78 -1.60 7.28
N TYR A 299 -12.29 -1.23 6.08
CA TYR A 299 -11.25 -0.21 5.92
C TYR A 299 -11.64 1.17 6.48
N ARG A 300 -12.93 1.52 6.46
CA ARG A 300 -13.46 2.78 7.03
C ARG A 300 -13.67 2.76 8.54
N SER A 301 -13.51 1.62 9.19
CA SER A 301 -13.61 1.51 10.65
C SER A 301 -12.25 1.69 11.29
N PRO A 302 -12.15 2.47 12.40
CA PRO A 302 -10.92 2.50 13.19
C PRO A 302 -10.53 1.08 13.61
N LEU A 303 -9.25 0.77 13.48
CA LEU A 303 -8.70 -0.54 13.85
C LEU A 303 -7.80 -0.38 15.08
N ASN A 304 -8.03 -1.17 16.11
CA ASN A 304 -7.18 -1.16 17.29
C ASN A 304 -6.12 -2.25 17.21
N PHE A 305 -4.86 -1.86 17.28
CA PHE A 305 -3.72 -2.78 17.31
C PHE A 305 -3.40 -3.15 18.77
N SER A 306 -3.31 -4.44 19.04
CA SER A 306 -2.81 -4.99 20.30
C SER A 306 -2.18 -6.36 20.08
N ALA A 307 -1.34 -6.81 21.02
CA ALA A 307 -0.71 -8.12 20.95
C ALA A 307 -1.75 -9.26 20.86
N ASP A 308 -2.82 -9.19 21.66
CA ASP A 308 -3.89 -10.21 21.67
C ASP A 308 -4.60 -10.31 20.31
N LEU A 309 -4.85 -9.18 19.64
CA LEU A 309 -5.48 -9.15 18.33
C LEU A 309 -4.55 -9.64 17.24
N MET A 310 -3.25 -9.41 17.37
CA MET A 310 -2.25 -10.00 16.46
C MET A 310 -2.15 -11.50 16.62
N GLU A 311 -2.18 -12.03 17.85
CA GLU A 311 -2.23 -13.48 18.09
C GLU A 311 -3.52 -14.11 17.54
N ALA A 312 -4.66 -13.44 17.70
CA ALA A 312 -5.92 -13.89 17.11
C ALA A 312 -5.86 -13.91 15.56
N ALA A 313 -5.24 -12.89 14.96
CA ALA A 313 -5.02 -12.83 13.52
C ALA A 313 -4.09 -13.95 13.03
N LYS A 314 -2.99 -14.22 13.76
CA LYS A 314 -2.07 -15.32 13.50
C LYS A 314 -2.79 -16.66 13.49
N ASN A 315 -3.55 -16.96 14.55
CA ASN A 315 -4.32 -18.22 14.65
C ASN A 315 -5.37 -18.32 13.53
N GLY A 316 -5.99 -17.21 13.12
CA GLY A 316 -6.93 -17.17 12.00
C GLY A 316 -6.26 -17.51 10.68
N LEU A 317 -5.13 -16.88 10.38
CA LEU A 317 -4.35 -17.13 9.18
C LEU A 317 -3.83 -18.57 9.12
N GLU A 318 -3.28 -19.09 10.23
CA GLU A 318 -2.79 -20.48 10.34
C GLU A 318 -3.88 -21.51 10.01
N ARG A 319 -5.15 -21.26 10.38
CA ARG A 319 -6.26 -22.16 10.02
C ARG A 319 -6.50 -22.23 8.51
N ILE A 320 -6.36 -21.11 7.81
CA ILE A 320 -6.51 -21.05 6.34
C ILE A 320 -5.34 -21.78 5.67
N VAL A 321 -4.11 -21.48 6.09
CA VAL A 321 -2.89 -22.09 5.54
C VAL A 321 -2.88 -23.60 5.79
N THR A 322 -3.23 -24.05 6.99
CA THR A 322 -3.29 -25.49 7.34
C THR A 322 -4.34 -26.24 6.47
N ALA A 323 -5.49 -25.62 6.17
CA ALA A 323 -6.48 -26.23 5.27
C ALA A 323 -5.92 -26.36 3.84
N ALA A 324 -5.20 -25.36 3.35
CA ALA A 324 -4.54 -25.41 2.05
C ALA A 324 -3.46 -26.50 1.97
N GLU A 325 -2.61 -26.59 3.00
CA GLU A 325 -1.58 -27.63 3.10
C GLU A 325 -2.19 -29.04 3.12
N ASN A 326 -3.28 -29.22 3.88
CA ASN A 326 -3.99 -30.50 3.93
C ASN A 326 -4.54 -30.93 2.58
N ILE A 327 -5.21 -30.01 1.85
CA ILE A 327 -5.70 -30.33 0.50
C ILE A 327 -4.55 -30.69 -0.43
N ARG A 328 -3.45 -29.94 -0.41
CA ARG A 328 -2.28 -30.19 -1.26
C ARG A 328 -1.70 -31.55 -0.99
N HIS A 329 -1.51 -31.91 0.28
CA HIS A 329 -1.02 -33.23 0.68
C HIS A 329 -1.94 -34.37 0.22
N LEU A 330 -3.26 -34.21 0.37
CA LEU A 330 -4.23 -35.20 -0.07
C LEU A 330 -4.26 -35.32 -1.60
N ARG A 331 -4.13 -34.22 -2.34
CA ARG A 331 -4.07 -34.20 -3.80
C ARG A 331 -2.86 -34.98 -4.34
N GLU A 332 -1.69 -34.80 -3.75
CA GLU A 332 -0.45 -35.52 -4.11
C GLU A 332 -0.57 -37.04 -3.91
N ASN A 333 -1.44 -37.48 -3.00
CA ASN A 333 -1.66 -38.86 -2.66
C ASN A 333 -3.02 -39.41 -3.15
N ALA A 334 -3.73 -38.67 -4.00
CA ALA A 334 -5.05 -39.05 -4.49
C ALA A 334 -4.99 -40.34 -5.32
N LYS A 335 -5.92 -41.27 -5.04
CA LYS A 335 -6.00 -42.57 -5.73
C LYS A 335 -7.00 -42.57 -6.88
N VAL A 336 -7.91 -41.62 -6.89
CA VAL A 336 -9.01 -41.46 -7.87
C VAL A 336 -8.81 -40.11 -8.58
N ALA A 337 -8.75 -40.11 -9.91
CA ALA A 337 -8.54 -38.90 -10.68
C ALA A 337 -9.83 -38.09 -10.87
N ASP A 338 -10.94 -38.78 -11.25
CA ASP A 338 -12.16 -38.15 -11.71
C ASP A 338 -13.19 -37.91 -10.60
N LEU A 339 -13.99 -36.86 -10.75
CA LEU A 339 -15.06 -36.49 -9.83
C LEU A 339 -16.14 -37.59 -9.73
N THR A 340 -16.50 -37.94 -8.51
CA THR A 340 -17.72 -38.74 -8.22
C THR A 340 -18.99 -37.90 -8.38
N GLY A 341 -20.15 -38.56 -8.39
CA GLY A 341 -21.46 -37.89 -8.45
C GLY A 341 -21.70 -36.99 -7.21
N GLU A 342 -21.28 -37.45 -6.03
CA GLU A 342 -21.39 -36.71 -4.77
C GLU A 342 -20.47 -35.47 -4.77
N GLU A 343 -19.22 -35.62 -5.20
CA GLU A 343 -18.28 -34.52 -5.29
C GLU A 343 -18.74 -33.43 -6.26
N LYS A 344 -19.39 -33.76 -7.36
CA LYS A 344 -20.01 -32.80 -8.28
C LYS A 344 -21.06 -31.94 -7.58
N THR A 345 -21.85 -32.55 -6.70
CA THR A 345 -22.86 -31.84 -5.91
C THR A 345 -22.19 -30.94 -4.88
N LEU A 346 -21.18 -31.45 -4.17
CA LEU A 346 -20.42 -30.66 -3.21
C LEU A 346 -19.69 -29.45 -3.84
N LEU A 347 -19.13 -29.60 -5.06
CA LEU A 347 -18.55 -28.48 -5.79
C LEU A 347 -19.61 -27.46 -6.23
N ALA A 348 -20.82 -27.90 -6.57
CA ALA A 348 -21.90 -26.95 -6.84
C ALA A 348 -22.30 -26.17 -5.58
N ASP A 349 -22.37 -26.85 -4.43
CA ASP A 349 -22.66 -26.20 -3.14
C ASP A 349 -21.56 -25.23 -2.69
N SER A 350 -20.30 -25.58 -2.96
CA SER A 350 -19.16 -24.71 -2.56
C SER A 350 -19.16 -23.33 -3.24
N LYS A 351 -19.80 -23.19 -4.40
CA LYS A 351 -19.92 -21.89 -5.11
C LYS A 351 -20.58 -20.82 -4.27
N ALA A 352 -21.45 -21.19 -3.35
CA ALA A 352 -22.11 -20.26 -2.43
C ALA A 352 -21.11 -19.46 -1.59
N PHE A 353 -19.94 -20.01 -1.29
CA PHE A 353 -18.90 -19.28 -0.53
C PHE A 353 -18.21 -18.20 -1.38
N THR A 354 -17.99 -18.48 -2.68
CA THR A 354 -17.52 -17.47 -3.62
C THR A 354 -18.54 -16.35 -3.78
N GLU A 355 -19.82 -16.66 -3.93
CA GLU A 355 -20.91 -15.68 -4.03
C GLU A 355 -21.00 -14.79 -2.77
N LYS A 356 -20.83 -15.38 -1.58
CA LYS A 356 -20.78 -14.62 -0.32
C LYS A 356 -19.57 -13.69 -0.27
N PHE A 357 -18.40 -14.19 -0.68
CA PHE A 357 -17.18 -13.39 -0.76
C PHE A 357 -17.35 -12.20 -1.70
N GLU A 358 -17.84 -12.44 -2.91
CA GLU A 358 -18.08 -11.39 -3.89
C GLU A 358 -19.14 -10.39 -3.42
N THR A 359 -20.21 -10.86 -2.78
CA THR A 359 -21.23 -9.97 -2.20
C THR A 359 -20.65 -9.04 -1.17
N ALA A 360 -19.77 -9.54 -0.29
CA ALA A 360 -19.09 -8.74 0.71
C ALA A 360 -18.13 -7.72 0.06
N MET A 361 -17.34 -8.14 -0.90
CA MET A 361 -16.40 -7.27 -1.60
C MET A 361 -17.11 -6.26 -2.51
N ASP A 362 -18.23 -6.62 -3.12
CA ASP A 362 -19.05 -5.72 -3.93
C ASP A 362 -19.78 -4.65 -3.08
N ASP A 363 -19.87 -4.84 -1.76
CA ASP A 363 -20.42 -3.85 -0.83
C ASP A 363 -19.30 -3.08 -0.11
N ASP A 364 -18.63 -2.21 -0.87
CA ASP A 364 -17.61 -1.28 -0.35
C ASP A 364 -16.37 -2.00 0.21
N PHE A 365 -15.93 -3.05 -0.49
CA PHE A 365 -14.74 -3.82 -0.15
C PHE A 365 -14.72 -4.30 1.31
N ASN A 366 -15.82 -4.89 1.76
CA ASN A 366 -15.96 -5.42 3.13
C ASN A 366 -15.13 -6.69 3.33
N THR A 367 -13.83 -6.50 3.58
CA THR A 367 -12.88 -7.60 3.78
C THR A 367 -13.16 -8.45 5.01
N ALA A 368 -13.79 -7.89 6.04
CA ALA A 368 -14.15 -8.64 7.25
C ALA A 368 -15.16 -9.75 6.94
N ASP A 369 -16.22 -9.43 6.19
CA ASP A 369 -17.23 -10.41 5.77
C ASP A 369 -16.66 -11.34 4.68
N ALA A 370 -15.80 -10.84 3.80
CA ALA A 370 -15.11 -11.67 2.81
C ALA A 370 -14.20 -12.73 3.49
N ILE A 371 -13.46 -12.38 4.53
CA ILE A 371 -12.68 -13.33 5.35
C ILE A 371 -13.61 -14.36 6.02
N SER A 372 -14.78 -13.94 6.48
CA SER A 372 -15.78 -14.87 7.04
C SER A 372 -16.23 -15.91 6.02
N ALA A 373 -16.43 -15.52 4.74
CA ALA A 373 -16.75 -16.45 3.66
C ALA A 373 -15.59 -17.45 3.39
N VAL A 374 -14.33 -16.98 3.48
CA VAL A 374 -13.16 -17.88 3.39
C VAL A 374 -13.14 -18.89 4.54
N PHE A 375 -13.44 -18.48 5.77
CA PHE A 375 -13.53 -19.42 6.89
C PHE A 375 -14.66 -20.43 6.76
N GLU A 376 -15.81 -20.04 6.18
CA GLU A 376 -16.89 -20.99 5.88
C GLU A 376 -16.44 -22.02 4.83
N LEU A 377 -15.71 -21.58 3.79
CA LEU A 377 -15.13 -22.49 2.79
C LEU A 377 -14.11 -23.45 3.45
N VAL A 378 -13.23 -22.95 4.32
CA VAL A 378 -12.28 -23.78 5.09
C VAL A 378 -13.02 -24.84 5.93
N LYS A 379 -14.11 -24.45 6.59
CA LYS A 379 -14.95 -25.39 7.35
C LYS A 379 -15.57 -26.45 6.43
N PHE A 380 -16.09 -26.04 5.29
CA PHE A 380 -16.66 -26.95 4.28
C PHE A 380 -15.61 -27.96 3.80
N ILE A 381 -14.42 -27.48 3.44
CA ILE A 381 -13.27 -28.30 3.03
C ILE A 381 -12.95 -29.34 4.10
N ASN A 382 -12.73 -28.89 5.35
CA ASN A 382 -12.39 -29.80 6.46
C ASN A 382 -13.49 -30.82 6.79
N THR A 383 -14.73 -30.58 6.35
CA THR A 383 -15.87 -31.50 6.56
C THR A 383 -15.97 -32.55 5.47
N HIS A 384 -15.65 -32.19 4.22
CA HIS A 384 -15.96 -33.04 3.05
C HIS A 384 -14.74 -33.63 2.36
N VAL A 385 -13.53 -33.15 2.66
CA VAL A 385 -12.29 -33.65 2.07
C VAL A 385 -11.70 -34.79 2.92
N SER A 386 -11.27 -35.86 2.27
CA SER A 386 -10.66 -37.03 2.90
C SER A 386 -9.60 -37.68 2.01
N ALA A 387 -8.94 -38.72 2.50
CA ALA A 387 -7.98 -39.52 1.73
C ALA A 387 -8.61 -40.29 0.56
N ASP A 388 -9.93 -40.38 0.52
CA ASP A 388 -10.69 -41.04 -0.56
C ASP A 388 -11.22 -40.05 -1.59
N SER A 389 -10.99 -38.74 -1.39
CA SER A 389 -11.39 -37.69 -2.33
C SER A 389 -10.61 -37.78 -3.64
N SER A 390 -11.29 -37.45 -4.75
CA SER A 390 -10.66 -37.44 -6.06
C SER A 390 -9.70 -36.26 -6.23
N GLU A 391 -8.66 -36.44 -7.05
CA GLU A 391 -7.72 -35.37 -7.39
C GLU A 391 -8.43 -34.13 -7.98
N ALA A 392 -9.41 -34.36 -8.86
CA ALA A 392 -10.18 -33.27 -9.47
C ALA A 392 -11.00 -32.47 -8.44
N PHE A 393 -11.57 -33.13 -7.41
CA PHE A 393 -12.30 -32.47 -6.33
C PHE A 393 -11.37 -31.62 -5.46
N LEU A 394 -10.23 -32.19 -5.06
CA LEU A 394 -9.22 -31.51 -4.26
C LEU A 394 -8.64 -30.30 -4.98
N THR A 395 -8.35 -30.48 -6.28
CA THR A 395 -7.85 -29.36 -7.12
C THR A 395 -8.86 -28.24 -7.22
N ALA A 396 -10.13 -28.54 -7.50
CA ALA A 396 -11.16 -27.52 -7.64
C ALA A 396 -11.38 -26.71 -6.35
N LEU A 397 -11.38 -27.36 -5.18
CA LEU A 397 -11.51 -26.68 -3.88
C LEU A 397 -10.29 -25.88 -3.51
N TYR A 398 -9.08 -26.37 -3.83
CA TYR A 398 -7.84 -25.65 -3.64
C TYR A 398 -7.81 -24.38 -4.48
N ASP A 399 -8.12 -24.47 -5.77
CA ASP A 399 -8.13 -23.34 -6.71
C ASP A 399 -9.18 -22.31 -6.30
N GLN A 400 -10.35 -22.74 -5.83
CA GLN A 400 -11.37 -21.84 -5.29
C GLN A 400 -10.84 -21.08 -4.07
N MET A 401 -10.25 -21.77 -3.09
CA MET A 401 -9.70 -21.14 -1.89
C MET A 401 -8.54 -20.20 -2.23
N LYS A 402 -7.65 -20.64 -3.13
CA LYS A 402 -6.52 -19.83 -3.60
C LYS A 402 -7.00 -18.54 -4.26
N SER A 403 -7.99 -18.61 -5.15
CA SER A 403 -8.54 -17.44 -5.83
C SER A 403 -9.07 -16.38 -4.86
N LEU A 404 -9.80 -16.79 -3.81
CA LEU A 404 -10.30 -15.87 -2.80
C LEU A 404 -9.17 -15.28 -1.93
N CYS A 405 -8.20 -16.11 -1.56
CA CYS A 405 -7.02 -15.68 -0.80
C CYS A 405 -6.13 -14.72 -1.60
N ASP A 406 -5.96 -14.95 -2.92
CA ASP A 406 -5.18 -14.08 -3.80
C ASP A 406 -5.78 -12.67 -3.89
N VAL A 407 -7.11 -12.54 -3.89
CA VAL A 407 -7.79 -11.23 -3.81
C VAL A 407 -7.44 -10.50 -2.50
N LEU A 408 -7.41 -11.21 -1.39
CA LEU A 408 -7.01 -10.65 -0.10
C LEU A 408 -5.48 -10.48 0.01
N GLY A 409 -4.71 -11.01 -0.96
CA GLY A 409 -3.25 -11.05 -0.92
C GLY A 409 -2.70 -11.94 0.19
N ILE A 410 -3.46 -12.94 0.61
CA ILE A 410 -3.05 -13.94 1.59
C ILE A 410 -2.32 -15.06 0.88
N ILE A 411 -1.08 -15.33 1.28
CA ILE A 411 -0.27 -16.41 0.75
C ILE A 411 -0.64 -17.70 1.49
N ILE A 412 -1.18 -18.68 0.76
CA ILE A 412 -1.53 -19.99 1.29
C ILE A 412 -0.55 -21.09 0.89
N GLU A 413 0.38 -20.78 -0.02
CA GLU A 413 1.49 -21.65 -0.40
C GLU A 413 2.68 -21.28 0.48
N LYS A 414 3.07 -22.15 1.38
CA LYS A 414 4.40 -22.02 1.99
C LYS A 414 5.41 -22.41 0.92
N GLU A 415 6.42 -21.55 0.73
CA GLU A 415 7.64 -22.01 0.07
C GLU A 415 8.14 -23.23 0.87
N GLU A 416 8.43 -24.33 0.19
CA GLU A 416 9.02 -25.48 0.84
C GLU A 416 10.35 -25.02 1.44
N GLU A 417 10.38 -24.89 2.77
CA GLU A 417 11.65 -24.69 3.45
C GLU A 417 12.52 -25.92 3.19
N MET A 418 13.67 -25.73 2.55
CA MET A 418 14.64 -26.80 2.38
C MET A 418 14.94 -27.42 3.73
N LEU A 419 14.86 -28.74 3.81
CA LEU A 419 15.28 -29.48 5.00
C LEU A 419 16.76 -29.20 5.27
N ASP A 420 17.15 -29.11 6.54
CA ASP A 420 18.54 -28.86 6.92
C ASP A 420 19.51 -29.87 6.28
N ALA A 421 19.08 -31.11 6.11
CA ALA A 421 19.82 -32.15 5.40
C ALA A 421 20.06 -31.83 3.90
N GLU A 422 19.12 -31.21 3.23
CA GLU A 422 19.25 -30.81 1.83
C GLU A 422 20.19 -29.60 1.71
N ILE A 423 20.11 -28.67 2.66
CA ILE A 423 21.03 -27.54 2.75
C ILE A 423 22.46 -28.03 2.96
N GLU A 424 22.67 -28.95 3.88
CA GLU A 424 23.97 -29.51 4.16
C GLU A 424 24.53 -30.30 2.95
N ALA A 425 23.68 -31.07 2.24
CA ALA A 425 24.07 -31.78 1.03
C ALA A 425 24.52 -30.81 -0.09
N LEU A 426 23.81 -29.69 -0.30
CA LEU A 426 24.20 -28.67 -1.25
C LEU A 426 25.49 -27.94 -0.83
N ILE A 427 25.70 -27.72 0.46
CA ILE A 427 26.95 -27.17 0.99
C ILE A 427 28.13 -28.10 0.73
N GLU A 428 27.96 -29.42 0.95
CA GLU A 428 28.96 -30.41 0.64
C GLU A 428 29.29 -30.48 -0.85
N GLU A 429 28.25 -30.48 -1.71
CA GLU A 429 28.42 -30.43 -3.17
C GLU A 429 29.17 -29.17 -3.60
N ARG A 430 28.83 -28.00 -3.05
CA ARG A 430 29.54 -26.73 -3.31
C ARG A 430 31.01 -26.82 -2.90
N GLN A 431 31.30 -27.43 -1.76
CA GLN A 431 32.68 -27.63 -1.29
C GLN A 431 33.46 -28.58 -2.21
N ALA A 432 32.83 -29.65 -2.69
CA ALA A 432 33.41 -30.57 -3.66
C ALA A 432 33.72 -29.87 -4.98
N ALA A 433 32.75 -29.13 -5.51
CA ALA A 433 32.92 -28.32 -6.74
C ALA A 433 34.10 -27.32 -6.63
N ARG A 434 34.25 -26.66 -5.48
CA ARG A 434 35.41 -25.77 -5.23
C ARG A 434 36.74 -26.50 -5.17
N LYS A 435 36.81 -27.72 -4.59
CA LYS A 435 38.01 -28.56 -4.57
C LYS A 435 38.40 -28.99 -5.99
N GLU A 436 37.42 -29.30 -6.83
CA GLU A 436 37.61 -29.67 -8.24
C GLU A 436 37.83 -28.43 -9.16
N LYS A 437 37.89 -27.23 -8.61
CA LYS A 437 38.01 -25.98 -9.32
C LYS A 437 36.86 -25.69 -10.30
N ASN A 438 35.69 -26.32 -10.08
CA ASN A 438 34.45 -26.01 -10.79
C ASN A 438 33.74 -24.83 -10.09
N PHE A 439 34.26 -23.62 -10.31
CA PHE A 439 33.75 -22.43 -9.64
C PHE A 439 32.34 -22.04 -10.13
N GLN A 440 32.03 -22.35 -11.41
CA GLN A 440 30.69 -22.09 -11.95
C GLN A 440 29.62 -22.85 -11.15
N ARG A 441 29.82 -24.15 -10.91
CA ARG A 441 28.86 -24.96 -10.12
C ARG A 441 28.78 -24.49 -8.67
N ALA A 442 29.90 -24.10 -8.09
CA ALA A 442 29.92 -23.58 -6.73
C ALA A 442 29.14 -22.27 -6.56
N ASP A 443 29.17 -21.39 -7.57
CA ASP A 443 28.40 -20.14 -7.60
C ASP A 443 26.90 -20.41 -7.84
N GLU A 444 26.56 -21.31 -8.78
CA GLU A 444 25.18 -21.76 -9.00
C GLU A 444 24.52 -22.27 -7.71
N ILE A 445 25.24 -23.13 -6.94
CA ILE A 445 24.71 -23.65 -5.67
C ILE A 445 24.54 -22.54 -4.64
N ARG A 446 25.46 -21.58 -4.59
CA ARG A 446 25.34 -20.43 -3.71
C ARG A 446 24.10 -19.59 -4.04
N ASP A 447 23.85 -19.38 -5.32
CA ASP A 447 22.69 -18.61 -5.80
C ASP A 447 21.38 -19.36 -5.49
N ILE A 448 21.32 -20.68 -5.72
CA ILE A 448 20.18 -21.53 -5.33
C ILE A 448 19.88 -21.43 -3.84
N LEU A 449 20.91 -21.51 -2.99
CA LEU A 449 20.74 -21.40 -1.54
C LEU A 449 20.28 -19.98 -1.13
N LEU A 450 20.82 -18.96 -1.79
CA LEU A 450 20.42 -17.57 -1.53
C LEU A 450 18.97 -17.31 -1.93
N GLU A 451 18.54 -17.80 -3.10
CA GLU A 451 17.14 -17.73 -3.55
C GLU A 451 16.18 -18.44 -2.58
N LYS A 452 16.65 -19.48 -1.91
CA LYS A 452 15.90 -20.21 -0.85
C LYS A 452 16.05 -19.58 0.54
N GLY A 453 16.57 -18.36 0.63
CA GLY A 453 16.72 -17.65 1.91
C GLY A 453 17.84 -18.22 2.81
N ILE A 454 18.80 -18.96 2.25
CA ILE A 454 19.94 -19.50 3.01
C ILE A 454 21.19 -18.67 2.76
N ILE A 455 21.70 -18.06 3.82
CA ILE A 455 22.92 -17.24 3.77
C ILE A 455 24.11 -18.08 4.21
N LEU A 456 25.09 -18.26 3.31
CA LEU A 456 26.32 -18.94 3.60
C LEU A 456 27.41 -17.99 4.11
N LYS A 457 28.16 -18.42 5.11
CA LYS A 457 29.37 -17.77 5.62
C LYS A 457 30.54 -18.72 5.60
N ASP A 458 31.51 -18.50 4.70
CA ASP A 458 32.76 -19.24 4.67
C ASP A 458 33.63 -18.84 5.89
N THR A 459 34.02 -19.79 6.72
CA THR A 459 34.92 -19.61 7.89
C THR A 459 36.16 -20.47 7.76
N ARG A 460 37.15 -20.27 8.62
CA ARG A 460 38.35 -21.09 8.65
C ARG A 460 38.09 -22.54 9.10
N GLU A 461 36.97 -22.74 9.79
CA GLU A 461 36.55 -24.04 10.36
C GLU A 461 35.54 -24.76 9.46
N GLY A 462 35.10 -24.12 8.35
CA GLY A 462 34.09 -24.65 7.41
C GLY A 462 33.07 -23.61 6.98
N VAL A 463 32.02 -24.09 6.32
CA VAL A 463 30.90 -23.24 5.88
C VAL A 463 29.83 -23.26 6.98
N GLN A 464 29.50 -22.10 7.51
CA GLN A 464 28.34 -21.89 8.37
C GLN A 464 27.19 -21.33 7.54
N TRP A 465 25.97 -21.68 7.90
CA TRP A 465 24.79 -21.16 7.24
C TRP A 465 23.72 -20.72 8.26
N LYS A 466 22.85 -19.84 7.82
CA LYS A 466 21.65 -19.43 8.56
C LYS A 466 20.51 -19.13 7.58
N ARG A 467 19.29 -19.29 8.02
CA ARG A 467 18.10 -18.79 7.31
C ARG A 467 18.07 -17.27 7.40
N ALA A 468 17.68 -16.59 6.29
CA ALA A 468 17.64 -15.12 6.16
C ALA A 468 16.58 -14.49 7.05
#